data_f8e5ee33b792a405b4095b95c813b25e
#
_entry.id   f8e5ee33b792a405b4095b95c813b25e
#
_cell.length_a   1.000
_cell.length_b   1.000
_cell.length_c   1.000
_cell.angle_alpha   90.00
_cell.angle_beta   90.00
_cell.angle_gamma   90.00
#
_symmetry.space_group_name_H-M   'P 1'
#
loop_
_entity.id
_entity.type
_entity.pdbx_description
1 polymer ?
#
loop_
_entity_poly.entity_id
_entity_poly.type
_entity_poly.pdbx_seq_one_letter_code
_entity_poly.pdbx_strand_id
1 'polypeptide(L)'
;MPAFYAHHTFGEQVVSYLPPSFQEKFLSNPDCYVLGFQGPDILFYHKPFSSNEIKTKGMDLHLTSAKNFFIDCAKKILSASGETQRALASYVAGFICHFSLDNACHGYIYKLEDTGVSHGRIESEFDKYLKAKDGKKVRGYNAASVVKNKNGTVSKAVAEILEVPEPAVKKAMRTIKTVNGLFSSRSKAFHRLAHRVLKRGNAEKKFGGMFLHFEDDPDCVKLNPTLEKQLKNAIEPTARRIEYFFENLQTIATTGEIDPVFDKDYKGEKIV
;
A
#
# COMPACT_ATOMS: atom_id res chain seq x y z
N MET A 1 -6.10 2.02 3.85
CA MET A 1 -6.05 3.09 2.85
C MET A 1 -5.46 4.45 3.23
N PRO A 2 -5.38 4.97 4.43
CA PRO A 2 -4.58 6.17 4.68
C PRO A 2 -3.14 5.91 5.12
N ALA A 3 -2.76 4.67 5.40
CA ALA A 3 -1.41 4.32 5.84
C ALA A 3 -0.33 4.43 4.75
N PHE A 4 -0.40 5.48 3.92
CA PHE A 4 0.60 5.70 2.87
C PHE A 4 2.01 5.77 3.45
N TYR A 5 2.17 6.46 4.57
CA TYR A 5 3.47 6.68 5.17
C TYR A 5 4.02 5.40 5.81
N ALA A 6 3.18 4.63 6.48
CA ALA A 6 3.56 3.35 7.06
C ALA A 6 4.06 2.37 5.98
N HIS A 7 3.32 2.19 4.89
CA HIS A 7 3.74 1.35 3.77
C HIS A 7 5.02 1.84 3.10
N HIS A 8 5.17 3.15 2.94
CA HIS A 8 6.36 3.73 2.33
C HIS A 8 7.61 3.49 3.19
N THR A 9 7.56 3.83 4.48
CA THR A 9 8.70 3.64 5.38
C THR A 9 9.03 2.17 5.61
N PHE A 10 8.03 1.30 5.61
CA PHE A 10 8.23 -0.14 5.68
C PHE A 10 8.99 -0.66 4.46
N GLY A 11 8.53 -0.35 3.24
CA GLY A 11 9.20 -0.80 2.01
C GLY A 11 10.62 -0.26 1.87
N GLU A 12 10.88 0.99 2.30
CA GLU A 12 12.24 1.55 2.34
C GLU A 12 13.15 0.82 3.34
N GLN A 13 12.61 0.33 4.46
CA GLN A 13 13.38 -0.47 5.41
C GLN A 13 13.63 -1.89 4.88
N VAL A 14 12.63 -2.53 4.26
CA VAL A 14 12.75 -3.89 3.70
C VAL A 14 13.89 -3.98 2.69
N VAL A 15 14.07 -2.99 1.80
CA VAL A 15 15.13 -3.05 0.79
C VAL A 15 16.53 -3.14 1.39
N SER A 16 16.75 -2.55 2.57
CA SER A 16 18.08 -2.61 3.23
C SER A 16 18.43 -3.99 3.78
N TYR A 17 17.44 -4.88 3.90
CA TYR A 17 17.62 -6.28 4.34
C TYR A 17 17.79 -7.25 3.17
N LEU A 18 17.58 -6.79 1.94
CA LEU A 18 17.80 -7.62 0.75
C LEU A 18 19.29 -7.76 0.42
N PRO A 19 19.73 -8.88 -0.18
CA PRO A 19 21.06 -8.99 -0.77
C PRO A 19 21.35 -7.87 -1.78
N PRO A 20 22.61 -7.43 -1.93
CA PRO A 20 22.99 -6.32 -2.81
C PRO A 20 22.49 -6.49 -4.26
N SER A 21 22.51 -7.72 -4.80
CA SER A 21 22.02 -8.02 -6.16
C SER A 21 20.52 -7.74 -6.33
N PHE A 22 19.71 -8.00 -5.30
CA PHE A 22 18.28 -7.68 -5.32
C PHE A 22 18.04 -6.20 -5.11
N GLN A 23 18.84 -5.53 -4.24
CA GLN A 23 18.77 -4.09 -4.09
C GLN A 23 19.02 -3.39 -5.42
N GLU A 24 20.10 -3.73 -6.13
CA GLU A 24 20.42 -3.18 -7.44
C GLU A 24 19.30 -3.44 -8.46
N LYS A 25 18.80 -4.69 -8.50
CA LYS A 25 17.71 -5.09 -9.40
C LYS A 25 16.46 -4.23 -9.22
N PHE A 26 15.97 -4.05 -7.99
CA PHE A 26 14.72 -3.34 -7.75
C PHE A 26 14.89 -1.82 -7.77
N LEU A 27 16.04 -1.31 -7.34
CA LEU A 27 16.35 0.10 -7.39
C LEU A 27 16.77 0.59 -8.80
N SER A 28 16.89 -0.33 -9.78
CA SER A 28 16.99 0.06 -11.20
C SER A 28 15.74 0.78 -11.71
N ASN A 29 14.57 0.49 -11.11
CA ASN A 29 13.29 1.19 -11.34
C ASN A 29 12.65 1.63 -10.01
N PRO A 30 13.27 2.57 -9.28
CA PRO A 30 12.89 2.90 -7.91
C PRO A 30 11.46 3.45 -7.81
N ASP A 31 10.99 4.19 -8.82
CA ASP A 31 9.63 4.72 -8.85
C ASP A 31 8.57 3.60 -8.96
N CYS A 32 8.89 2.46 -9.63
CA CYS A 32 8.03 1.28 -9.67
C CYS A 32 8.02 0.58 -8.30
N TYR A 33 9.18 0.38 -7.69
CA TYR A 33 9.30 -0.21 -6.36
C TYR A 33 8.51 0.58 -5.32
N VAL A 34 8.70 1.90 -5.28
CA VAL A 34 7.99 2.81 -4.36
C VAL A 34 6.48 2.79 -4.57
N LEU A 35 5.99 2.74 -5.82
CA LEU A 35 4.55 2.66 -6.03
C LEU A 35 3.99 1.29 -5.66
N GLY A 36 4.80 0.23 -5.78
CA GLY A 36 4.45 -1.11 -5.30
C GLY A 36 4.07 -1.16 -3.82
N PHE A 37 4.65 -0.29 -2.97
CA PHE A 37 4.26 -0.18 -1.56
C PHE A 37 2.80 0.17 -1.33
N GLN A 38 2.11 0.68 -2.34
CA GLN A 38 0.68 0.95 -2.27
C GLN A 38 -0.16 -0.26 -2.72
N GLY A 39 0.47 -1.30 -3.26
CA GLY A 39 -0.23 -2.51 -3.68
C GLY A 39 -1.50 -2.24 -4.47
N PRO A 40 -2.62 -2.90 -4.13
CA PRO A 40 -3.91 -2.67 -4.78
C PRO A 40 -4.58 -1.35 -4.35
N ASP A 41 -4.11 -0.70 -3.28
CA ASP A 41 -4.69 0.54 -2.74
C ASP A 41 -4.66 1.70 -3.73
N ILE A 42 -3.70 1.70 -4.65
CA ILE A 42 -3.65 2.71 -5.72
C ILE A 42 -4.97 2.77 -6.50
N LEU A 43 -5.69 1.66 -6.64
CA LEU A 43 -6.96 1.58 -7.36
C LEU A 43 -8.08 2.35 -6.67
N PHE A 44 -8.03 2.52 -5.36
CA PHE A 44 -9.02 3.30 -4.61
C PHE A 44 -8.95 4.80 -4.90
N TYR A 45 -7.83 5.26 -5.45
CA TYR A 45 -7.67 6.66 -5.86
C TYR A 45 -8.21 6.95 -7.28
N HIS A 46 -8.67 5.92 -8.03
CA HIS A 46 -9.41 6.15 -9.25
C HIS A 46 -10.85 6.55 -8.94
N LYS A 47 -11.20 7.84 -9.16
CA LYS A 47 -12.54 8.40 -8.81
C LYS A 47 -12.96 8.03 -7.37
N PRO A 48 -12.24 8.49 -6.32
CA PRO A 48 -12.37 7.99 -4.95
C PRO A 48 -13.76 8.13 -4.36
N PHE A 49 -14.54 9.11 -4.80
CA PHE A 49 -15.89 9.38 -4.28
C PHE A 49 -17.01 8.67 -5.04
N SER A 50 -16.70 7.83 -6.02
CA SER A 50 -17.69 7.06 -6.79
C SER A 50 -17.38 5.57 -6.73
N SER A 51 -18.42 4.72 -6.80
CA SER A 51 -18.25 3.30 -7.05
C SER A 51 -17.88 3.09 -8.52
N ASN A 52 -16.93 2.19 -8.79
CA ASN A 52 -16.50 1.84 -10.13
C ASN A 52 -15.72 0.51 -10.12
N GLU A 53 -15.64 -0.15 -11.26
CA GLU A 53 -15.00 -1.47 -11.43
C GLU A 53 -13.52 -1.49 -10.99
N ILE A 54 -12.78 -0.40 -11.22
CA ILE A 54 -11.36 -0.31 -10.81
C ILE A 54 -11.23 -0.41 -9.29
N LYS A 55 -12.13 0.26 -8.54
CA LYS A 55 -12.15 0.16 -7.06
C LYS A 55 -12.62 -1.20 -6.58
N THR A 56 -13.61 -1.79 -7.25
CA THR A 56 -14.08 -3.14 -6.95
C THR A 56 -12.92 -4.13 -7.09
N LYS A 57 -12.16 -4.07 -8.19
CA LYS A 57 -10.97 -4.90 -8.36
C LYS A 57 -9.94 -4.73 -7.23
N GLY A 58 -9.69 -3.50 -6.78
CA GLY A 58 -8.84 -3.25 -5.61
C GLY A 58 -9.36 -3.91 -4.34
N MET A 59 -10.68 -3.88 -4.11
CA MET A 59 -11.31 -4.54 -2.97
C MET A 59 -11.20 -6.06 -3.07
N ASP A 60 -11.50 -6.63 -4.24
CA ASP A 60 -11.46 -8.07 -4.48
C ASP A 60 -10.06 -8.64 -4.21
N LEU A 61 -9.01 -7.92 -4.62
CA LEU A 61 -7.63 -8.30 -4.32
C LEU A 61 -7.34 -8.39 -2.82
N HIS A 62 -7.96 -7.54 -1.98
CA HIS A 62 -7.78 -7.62 -0.53
C HIS A 62 -8.56 -8.75 0.14
N LEU A 63 -9.62 -9.23 -0.50
CA LEU A 63 -10.55 -10.23 0.07
C LEU A 63 -10.28 -11.65 -0.43
N THR A 64 -9.36 -11.83 -1.36
CA THR A 64 -9.01 -13.13 -1.94
C THR A 64 -7.60 -13.54 -1.54
N SER A 65 -7.33 -14.85 -1.64
CA SER A 65 -5.96 -15.37 -1.51
C SER A 65 -5.03 -14.67 -2.49
N ALA A 66 -3.88 -14.23 -2.02
CA ALA A 66 -2.89 -13.56 -2.85
C ALA A 66 -2.14 -14.54 -3.80
N LYS A 67 -2.29 -15.86 -3.59
CA LYS A 67 -1.59 -16.90 -4.33
C LYS A 67 -1.67 -16.73 -5.85
N ASN A 68 -2.89 -16.76 -6.38
CA ASN A 68 -3.10 -16.71 -7.82
C ASN A 68 -2.59 -15.39 -8.42
N PHE A 69 -2.76 -14.28 -7.71
CA PHE A 69 -2.23 -12.99 -8.10
C PHE A 69 -0.71 -13.01 -8.25
N PHE A 70 0.02 -13.57 -7.28
CA PHE A 70 1.49 -13.63 -7.36
C PHE A 70 2.00 -14.66 -8.38
N ILE A 71 1.28 -15.77 -8.61
CA ILE A 71 1.57 -16.69 -9.72
C ILE A 71 1.47 -15.97 -11.06
N ASP A 72 0.41 -15.17 -11.27
CA ASP A 72 0.23 -14.41 -12.50
C ASP A 72 1.26 -13.27 -12.63
N CYS A 73 1.66 -12.65 -11.53
CA CYS A 73 2.80 -11.72 -11.53
C CYS A 73 4.09 -12.41 -12.02
N ALA A 74 4.39 -13.64 -11.57
CA ALA A 74 5.56 -14.39 -12.00
C ALA A 74 5.52 -14.66 -13.51
N LYS A 75 4.37 -15.10 -14.05
CA LYS A 75 4.17 -15.32 -15.49
C LYS A 75 4.41 -14.05 -16.30
N LYS A 76 3.83 -12.92 -15.86
CA LYS A 76 3.98 -11.61 -16.53
C LYS A 76 5.43 -11.13 -16.54
N ILE A 77 6.14 -11.28 -15.42
CA ILE A 77 7.56 -10.91 -15.33
C ILE A 77 8.40 -11.74 -16.30
N LEU A 78 8.15 -13.06 -16.39
CA LEU A 78 8.91 -13.96 -17.27
C LEU A 78 8.58 -13.77 -18.76
N SER A 79 7.35 -13.37 -19.09
CA SER A 79 6.96 -13.09 -20.47
C SER A 79 7.47 -11.75 -20.99
N ALA A 80 7.88 -10.85 -20.11
CA ALA A 80 8.45 -9.55 -20.45
C ALA A 80 9.98 -9.61 -20.60
N SER A 81 10.55 -8.61 -21.24
CA SER A 81 12.00 -8.50 -21.43
C SER A 81 12.50 -7.06 -21.21
N GLY A 82 13.80 -6.93 -21.02
CA GLY A 82 14.48 -5.63 -20.96
C GLY A 82 13.95 -4.72 -19.84
N GLU A 83 13.65 -3.47 -20.18
CA GLU A 83 13.19 -2.48 -19.22
C GLU A 83 11.81 -2.80 -18.65
N THR A 84 10.91 -3.33 -19.48
CA THR A 84 9.58 -3.75 -19.04
C THR A 84 9.67 -4.81 -17.95
N GLN A 85 10.46 -5.86 -18.16
CA GLN A 85 10.66 -6.89 -17.15
C GLN A 85 11.20 -6.32 -15.83
N ARG A 86 12.19 -5.44 -15.90
CA ARG A 86 12.75 -4.79 -14.70
C ARG A 86 11.72 -3.95 -13.97
N ALA A 87 10.90 -3.19 -14.71
CA ALA A 87 9.84 -2.37 -14.13
C ALA A 87 8.75 -3.20 -13.43
N LEU A 88 8.31 -4.30 -14.06
CA LEU A 88 7.36 -5.25 -13.46
C LEU A 88 7.95 -5.88 -12.21
N ALA A 89 9.20 -6.37 -12.26
CA ALA A 89 9.88 -6.97 -11.12
C ALA A 89 9.99 -5.99 -9.94
N SER A 90 10.39 -4.74 -10.19
CA SER A 90 10.49 -3.71 -9.16
C SER A 90 9.12 -3.40 -8.53
N TYR A 91 8.08 -3.28 -9.35
CA TYR A 91 6.72 -3.04 -8.85
C TYR A 91 6.21 -4.20 -7.99
N VAL A 92 6.41 -5.45 -8.44
CA VAL A 92 5.98 -6.65 -7.70
C VAL A 92 6.75 -6.82 -6.40
N ALA A 93 8.06 -6.54 -6.37
CA ALA A 93 8.83 -6.54 -5.13
C ALA A 93 8.26 -5.55 -4.10
N GLY A 94 7.92 -4.34 -4.54
CA GLY A 94 7.22 -3.37 -3.69
C GLY A 94 5.81 -3.82 -3.28
N PHE A 95 5.10 -4.52 -4.16
CA PHE A 95 3.77 -5.08 -3.86
C PHE A 95 3.83 -6.17 -2.78
N ILE A 96 4.89 -6.99 -2.77
CA ILE A 96 5.12 -7.96 -1.69
C ILE A 96 5.33 -7.23 -0.35
N CYS A 97 5.96 -6.06 -0.34
CA CYS A 97 6.04 -5.23 0.88
C CYS A 97 4.65 -4.82 1.36
N HIS A 98 3.79 -4.31 0.48
CA HIS A 98 2.41 -3.95 0.83
C HIS A 98 1.66 -5.14 1.44
N PHE A 99 1.58 -6.25 0.71
CA PHE A 99 0.93 -7.48 1.16
C PHE A 99 1.43 -7.94 2.52
N SER A 100 2.74 -7.88 2.76
CA SER A 100 3.36 -8.35 3.98
C SER A 100 3.04 -7.48 5.19
N LEU A 101 2.99 -6.15 5.02
CA LEU A 101 2.63 -5.23 6.09
C LEU A 101 1.16 -5.37 6.46
N ASP A 102 0.27 -5.45 5.45
CA ASP A 102 -1.15 -5.68 5.68
C ASP A 102 -1.39 -6.99 6.44
N ASN A 103 -0.76 -8.08 5.99
CA ASN A 103 -0.81 -9.37 6.68
C ASN A 103 -0.37 -9.30 8.15
N ALA A 104 0.63 -8.47 8.44
CA ALA A 104 1.15 -8.32 9.81
C ALA A 104 0.24 -7.48 10.70
N CYS A 105 -0.44 -6.45 10.15
CA CYS A 105 -1.11 -5.42 10.94
C CYS A 105 -2.63 -5.55 10.93
N HIS A 106 -3.24 -5.97 9.82
CA HIS A 106 -4.69 -5.91 9.64
C HIS A 106 -5.47 -6.84 10.58
N GLY A 107 -4.94 -8.02 10.91
CA GLY A 107 -5.58 -8.89 11.91
C GLY A 107 -5.74 -8.22 13.28
N TYR A 108 -4.83 -7.32 13.66
CA TYR A 108 -4.95 -6.51 14.87
C TYR A 108 -5.89 -5.32 14.66
N ILE A 109 -5.80 -4.62 13.53
CA ILE A 109 -6.63 -3.44 13.21
C ILE A 109 -8.11 -3.83 13.15
N TYR A 110 -8.47 -4.93 12.49
CA TYR A 110 -9.86 -5.39 12.38
C TYR A 110 -10.49 -5.75 13.75
N LYS A 111 -9.73 -6.41 14.64
CA LYS A 111 -10.19 -6.66 16.01
C LYS A 111 -10.50 -5.37 16.78
N LEU A 112 -9.83 -4.28 16.45
CA LEU A 112 -10.06 -2.99 17.07
C LEU A 112 -11.25 -2.24 16.47
N GLU A 113 -11.60 -2.48 15.21
CA GLU A 113 -12.82 -1.93 14.61
C GLU A 113 -14.08 -2.38 15.37
N ASP A 114 -14.07 -3.59 15.92
CA ASP A 114 -15.16 -4.11 16.77
C ASP A 114 -15.35 -3.28 18.04
N THR A 115 -14.34 -2.50 18.45
CA THR A 115 -14.43 -1.58 19.60
C THR A 115 -15.01 -0.21 19.25
N GLY A 116 -15.37 0.02 17.97
CA GLY A 116 -15.96 1.25 17.47
C GLY A 116 -14.99 2.30 16.91
N VAL A 117 -13.69 2.02 16.91
CA VAL A 117 -12.68 2.88 16.27
C VAL A 117 -12.58 2.52 14.80
N SER A 118 -12.75 3.48 13.87
CA SER A 118 -12.71 3.17 12.45
C SER A 118 -11.30 2.84 11.97
N HIS A 119 -11.19 1.88 11.05
CA HIS A 119 -9.96 1.46 10.38
C HIS A 119 -9.11 2.66 9.91
N GLY A 120 -9.70 3.52 9.08
CA GLY A 120 -9.00 4.70 8.58
C GLY A 120 -8.50 5.65 9.68
N ARG A 121 -9.15 5.64 10.86
CA ARG A 121 -8.70 6.43 12.00
C ARG A 121 -7.45 5.82 12.64
N ILE A 122 -7.44 4.52 12.86
CA ILE A 122 -6.28 3.80 13.40
C ILE A 122 -5.06 4.04 12.51
N GLU A 123 -5.23 3.83 11.22
CA GLU A 123 -4.14 3.98 10.24
C GLU A 123 -3.64 5.43 10.12
N SER A 124 -4.54 6.43 10.12
CA SER A 124 -4.13 7.83 10.04
C SER A 124 -3.36 8.30 11.28
N GLU A 125 -3.73 7.82 12.47
CA GLU A 125 -2.99 8.10 13.71
C GLU A 125 -1.65 7.35 13.74
N PHE A 126 -1.57 6.15 13.18
CA PHE A 126 -0.30 5.44 13.05
C PHE A 126 0.65 6.14 12.06
N ASP A 127 0.16 6.58 10.89
CA ASP A 127 0.94 7.42 9.98
C ASP A 127 1.45 8.71 10.64
N LYS A 128 0.62 9.33 11.47
CA LYS A 128 0.95 10.53 12.23
C LYS A 128 2.06 10.25 13.24
N TYR A 129 1.96 9.14 13.98
CA TYR A 129 2.97 8.66 14.93
C TYR A 129 4.32 8.42 14.24
N LEU A 130 4.33 7.67 13.13
CA LEU A 130 5.57 7.37 12.40
C LEU A 130 6.22 8.64 11.84
N LYS A 131 5.44 9.55 11.24
CA LYS A 131 5.95 10.85 10.76
C LYS A 131 6.61 11.65 11.88
N ALA A 132 5.99 11.72 13.05
CA ALA A 132 6.55 12.42 14.20
C ALA A 132 7.87 11.79 14.65
N LYS A 133 7.94 10.47 14.71
CA LYS A 133 9.12 9.71 15.08
C LYS A 133 10.28 9.91 14.12
N ASP A 134 10.00 10.02 12.83
CA ASP A 134 10.99 10.26 11.76
C ASP A 134 11.34 11.76 11.62
N GLY A 135 10.92 12.61 12.56
CA GLY A 135 11.17 14.06 12.53
C GLY A 135 10.49 14.79 11.37
N LYS A 136 9.52 14.16 10.73
CA LYS A 136 8.74 14.79 9.65
C LYS A 136 7.65 15.69 10.22
N LYS A 137 7.31 16.74 9.47
CA LYS A 137 6.14 17.56 9.82
C LYS A 137 4.88 16.70 9.67
N VAL A 138 4.22 16.40 10.77
CA VAL A 138 2.99 15.59 10.78
C VAL A 138 1.95 16.15 9.80
N ARG A 139 1.82 17.49 9.76
CA ARG A 139 0.89 18.20 8.87
C ARG A 139 1.61 18.98 7.80
N GLY A 140 1.01 19.01 6.61
CA GLY A 140 1.56 19.67 5.43
C GLY A 140 2.72 18.91 4.79
N TYR A 141 3.07 17.73 5.29
CA TYR A 141 3.95 16.79 4.63
C TYR A 141 3.11 15.83 3.80
N ASN A 142 3.18 15.98 2.49
CA ASN A 142 2.50 15.08 1.55
C ASN A 142 3.39 13.87 1.29
N ALA A 143 3.13 12.76 1.99
CA ALA A 143 3.89 11.54 1.82
C ALA A 143 3.83 11.00 0.37
N ALA A 144 2.69 11.19 -0.32
CA ALA A 144 2.51 10.74 -1.71
C ALA A 144 3.28 11.60 -2.74
N SER A 145 4.04 12.62 -2.31
CA SER A 145 4.90 13.40 -3.23
C SER A 145 5.98 12.55 -3.91
N VAL A 146 6.37 11.43 -3.29
CA VAL A 146 7.34 10.45 -3.83
C VAL A 146 6.83 9.70 -5.05
N VAL A 147 5.51 9.62 -5.25
CA VAL A 147 4.90 8.93 -6.41
C VAL A 147 5.27 9.66 -7.70
N LYS A 148 6.05 9.02 -8.54
CA LYS A 148 6.50 9.56 -9.83
C LYS A 148 6.08 8.63 -10.97
N ASN A 149 6.04 9.17 -12.19
CA ASN A 149 5.73 8.40 -13.39
C ASN A 149 6.53 8.93 -14.57
N LYS A 150 7.86 8.81 -14.47
CA LYS A 150 8.75 9.25 -15.55
C LYS A 150 8.52 8.37 -16.78
N ASN A 151 8.32 8.99 -17.93
CA ASN A 151 8.09 8.35 -19.24
C ASN A 151 6.94 7.33 -19.29
N GLY A 152 6.07 7.33 -18.29
CA GLY A 152 4.95 6.40 -18.23
C GLY A 152 5.31 4.97 -17.78
N THR A 153 6.56 4.68 -17.44
CA THR A 153 7.03 3.34 -17.05
C THR A 153 6.23 2.78 -15.88
N VAL A 154 6.05 3.58 -14.83
CA VAL A 154 5.34 3.14 -13.63
C VAL A 154 3.87 2.85 -13.93
N SER A 155 3.18 3.75 -14.65
CA SER A 155 1.75 3.53 -14.97
C SER A 155 1.52 2.31 -15.86
N LYS A 156 2.45 2.01 -16.75
CA LYS A 156 2.39 0.80 -17.59
C LYS A 156 2.61 -0.46 -16.76
N ALA A 157 3.63 -0.48 -15.90
CA ALA A 157 3.89 -1.63 -15.02
C ALA A 157 2.70 -1.93 -14.10
N VAL A 158 2.12 -0.91 -13.48
CA VAL A 158 0.92 -1.07 -12.64
C VAL A 158 -0.28 -1.55 -13.44
N ALA A 159 -0.51 -0.98 -14.64
CA ALA A 159 -1.60 -1.37 -15.51
C ALA A 159 -1.51 -2.83 -15.93
N GLU A 160 -0.31 -3.29 -16.26
CA GLU A 160 -0.02 -4.68 -16.64
C GLU A 160 -0.25 -5.64 -15.48
N ILE A 161 0.34 -5.36 -14.31
CA ILE A 161 0.24 -6.24 -13.14
C ILE A 161 -1.19 -6.28 -12.61
N LEU A 162 -1.85 -5.14 -12.48
CA LEU A 162 -3.21 -5.06 -11.95
C LEU A 162 -4.30 -5.26 -13.01
N GLU A 163 -3.95 -5.44 -14.30
CA GLU A 163 -4.89 -5.62 -15.41
C GLU A 163 -5.99 -4.55 -15.45
N VAL A 164 -5.56 -3.32 -15.40
CA VAL A 164 -6.45 -2.15 -15.47
C VAL A 164 -5.98 -1.18 -16.55
N PRO A 165 -6.86 -0.37 -17.13
CA PRO A 165 -6.44 0.60 -18.14
C PRO A 165 -5.38 1.58 -17.61
N GLU A 166 -4.27 1.76 -18.33
CA GLU A 166 -3.21 2.69 -17.96
C GLU A 166 -3.71 4.13 -17.67
N PRO A 167 -4.69 4.69 -18.43
CA PRO A 167 -5.26 5.99 -18.09
C PRO A 167 -5.90 6.04 -16.70
N ALA A 168 -6.47 4.93 -16.20
CA ALA A 168 -7.04 4.85 -14.86
C ALA A 168 -5.93 4.92 -13.81
N VAL A 169 -4.80 4.22 -14.03
CA VAL A 169 -3.61 4.27 -13.18
C VAL A 169 -3.03 5.69 -13.14
N LYS A 170 -2.83 6.31 -14.30
CA LYS A 170 -2.33 7.71 -14.38
C LYS A 170 -3.22 8.68 -13.60
N LYS A 171 -4.54 8.49 -13.66
CA LYS A 171 -5.49 9.28 -12.89
C LYS A 171 -5.34 9.00 -11.39
N ALA A 172 -5.27 7.74 -10.98
CA ALA A 172 -5.08 7.34 -9.59
C ALA A 172 -3.78 7.91 -9.00
N MET A 173 -2.67 7.85 -9.73
CA MET A 173 -1.37 8.42 -9.33
C MET A 173 -1.40 9.96 -9.13
N ARG A 174 -2.21 10.67 -9.91
CA ARG A 174 -2.43 12.11 -9.70
C ARG A 174 -3.32 12.36 -8.48
N THR A 175 -4.38 11.58 -8.37
CA THR A 175 -5.37 11.74 -7.30
C THR A 175 -4.78 11.40 -5.94
N ILE A 176 -3.93 10.36 -5.81
CA ILE A 176 -3.31 10.02 -4.52
C ILE A 176 -2.48 11.18 -3.95
N LYS A 177 -1.74 11.90 -4.79
CA LYS A 177 -0.98 13.10 -4.37
C LYS A 177 -1.90 14.20 -3.86
N THR A 178 -2.97 14.47 -4.60
CA THR A 178 -3.94 15.51 -4.20
C THR A 178 -4.63 15.15 -2.91
N VAL A 179 -5.13 13.93 -2.79
CA VAL A 179 -5.88 13.44 -1.62
C VAL A 179 -4.99 13.41 -0.38
N ASN A 180 -3.75 12.86 -0.48
CA ASN A 180 -2.81 12.88 0.64
C ASN A 180 -2.45 14.31 1.08
N GLY A 181 -2.28 15.22 0.13
CA GLY A 181 -2.05 16.64 0.43
C GLY A 181 -3.21 17.27 1.18
N LEU A 182 -4.46 16.99 0.77
CA LEU A 182 -5.67 17.48 1.43
C LEU A 182 -5.82 16.88 2.84
N PHE A 183 -5.64 15.59 3.00
CA PHE A 183 -5.78 14.90 4.29
C PHE A 183 -4.72 15.35 5.30
N SER A 184 -3.52 15.73 4.83
CA SER A 184 -2.45 16.28 5.67
C SER A 184 -2.47 17.80 5.82
N SER A 185 -3.50 18.50 5.35
CA SER A 185 -3.58 19.95 5.35
C SER A 185 -3.38 20.56 6.75
N ARG A 186 -2.72 21.71 6.81
CA ARG A 186 -2.54 22.50 8.05
C ARG A 186 -3.74 23.38 8.39
N SER A 187 -4.69 23.54 7.47
CA SER A 187 -5.82 24.47 7.65
C SER A 187 -6.93 23.84 8.49
N LYS A 188 -7.09 24.31 9.73
CA LYS A 188 -8.22 23.92 10.59
C LYS A 188 -9.57 24.29 9.95
N ALA A 189 -9.63 25.41 9.22
CA ALA A 189 -10.84 25.85 8.53
C ALA A 189 -11.20 24.88 7.40
N PHE A 190 -10.21 24.45 6.62
CA PHE A 190 -10.40 23.44 5.57
C PHE A 190 -10.92 22.11 6.17
N HIS A 191 -10.30 21.61 7.24
CA HIS A 191 -10.75 20.35 7.88
C HIS A 191 -12.20 20.47 8.37
N ARG A 192 -12.55 21.57 9.04
CA ARG A 192 -13.94 21.81 9.50
C ARG A 192 -14.93 21.82 8.33
N LEU A 193 -14.55 22.46 7.22
CA LEU A 193 -15.40 22.50 6.03
C LEU A 193 -15.52 21.09 5.41
N ALA A 194 -14.41 20.37 5.23
CA ALA A 194 -14.40 19.03 4.66
C ALA A 194 -15.27 18.07 5.49
N HIS A 195 -15.12 18.02 6.81
CA HIS A 195 -15.96 17.21 7.69
C HIS A 195 -17.44 17.59 7.60
N ARG A 196 -17.77 18.89 7.50
CA ARG A 196 -19.16 19.35 7.31
C ARG A 196 -19.75 18.85 5.98
N VAL A 197 -18.97 18.90 4.91
CA VAL A 197 -19.38 18.38 3.59
C VAL A 197 -19.57 16.86 3.63
N LEU A 198 -18.63 16.13 4.23
CA LEU A 198 -18.71 14.67 4.38
C LEU A 198 -19.95 14.25 5.19
N LYS A 199 -20.25 14.95 6.29
CA LYS A 199 -21.46 14.70 7.09
C LYS A 199 -22.73 14.89 6.28
N ARG A 200 -22.84 15.98 5.51
CA ARG A 200 -24.01 16.25 4.66
C ARG A 200 -24.18 15.18 3.56
N GLY A 201 -23.06 14.65 3.03
CA GLY A 201 -23.07 13.61 2.01
C GLY A 201 -23.10 12.18 2.56
N ASN A 202 -23.34 11.97 3.87
CA ASN A 202 -23.28 10.66 4.54
C ASN A 202 -21.95 9.90 4.31
N ALA A 203 -20.87 10.64 4.06
CA ALA A 203 -19.56 10.07 3.75
C ALA A 203 -18.56 10.19 4.91
N GLU A 204 -18.94 10.79 6.02
CA GLU A 204 -18.10 11.03 7.20
C GLU A 204 -17.55 9.72 7.77
N LYS A 205 -18.40 8.70 7.93
CA LYS A 205 -18.02 7.39 8.46
C LYS A 205 -16.95 6.73 7.58
N LYS A 206 -16.98 6.97 6.27
CA LYS A 206 -16.07 6.36 5.30
C LYS A 206 -14.75 7.12 5.14
N PHE A 207 -14.79 8.45 5.15
CA PHE A 207 -13.63 9.27 4.79
C PHE A 207 -13.13 10.16 5.94
N GLY A 208 -13.94 10.40 6.97
CA GLY A 208 -13.58 11.31 8.07
C GLY A 208 -12.34 10.86 8.83
N GLY A 209 -12.22 9.57 9.09
CA GLY A 209 -11.06 8.99 9.76
C GLY A 209 -9.74 9.09 8.99
N MET A 210 -9.78 9.34 7.67
CA MET A 210 -8.59 9.46 6.84
C MET A 210 -7.86 10.81 6.98
N PHE A 211 -8.52 11.84 7.53
CA PHE A 211 -7.88 13.12 7.78
C PHE A 211 -6.94 13.02 8.98
N LEU A 212 -5.75 13.58 8.85
CA LEU A 212 -4.85 13.72 9.99
C LEU A 212 -5.46 14.72 10.98
N HIS A 213 -6.02 14.23 12.07
CA HIS A 213 -6.67 15.07 13.07
C HIS A 213 -5.69 15.98 13.81
N PHE A 214 -6.16 17.15 14.28
CA PHE A 214 -5.32 18.13 14.97
C PHE A 214 -4.91 17.68 16.37
N GLU A 215 -5.77 16.93 17.02
CA GLU A 215 -5.56 16.35 18.32
C GLU A 215 -5.28 14.85 18.17
N ASP A 216 -4.51 14.31 19.08
CA ASP A 216 -4.27 12.88 19.15
C ASP A 216 -5.53 12.17 19.63
N ASP A 217 -5.84 11.05 19.03
CA ASP A 217 -6.93 10.19 19.47
C ASP A 217 -6.39 9.23 20.54
N PRO A 218 -6.81 9.36 21.82
CA PRO A 218 -6.27 8.53 22.90
C PRO A 218 -6.47 7.03 22.67
N ASP A 219 -7.56 6.66 21.99
CA ASP A 219 -7.86 5.26 21.67
C ASP A 219 -6.96 4.69 20.59
N CYS A 220 -6.50 5.51 19.68
CA CYS A 220 -5.54 5.11 18.64
C CYS A 220 -4.09 5.20 19.12
N VAL A 221 -3.72 6.23 19.87
CA VAL A 221 -2.34 6.45 20.35
C VAL A 221 -1.81 5.25 21.13
N LYS A 222 -2.64 4.64 21.98
CA LYS A 222 -2.27 3.44 22.77
C LYS A 222 -1.98 2.21 21.90
N LEU A 223 -2.39 2.22 20.61
CA LEU A 223 -2.19 1.12 19.67
C LEU A 223 -0.86 1.22 18.93
N ASN A 224 -0.33 2.43 18.79
CA ASN A 224 0.87 2.71 17.99
C ASN A 224 2.08 1.84 18.36
N PRO A 225 2.42 1.58 19.65
CA PRO A 225 3.55 0.73 19.99
C PRO A 225 3.40 -0.72 19.50
N THR A 226 2.17 -1.26 19.53
CA THR A 226 1.89 -2.61 19.02
C THR A 226 2.01 -2.66 17.50
N LEU A 227 1.41 -1.70 16.79
CA LEU A 227 1.52 -1.60 15.34
C LEU A 227 2.97 -1.41 14.88
N GLU A 228 3.74 -0.58 15.58
CA GLU A 228 5.16 -0.40 15.28
C GLU A 228 5.97 -1.69 15.50
N LYS A 229 5.67 -2.43 16.56
CA LYS A 229 6.30 -3.74 16.80
C LYS A 229 5.98 -4.74 15.70
N GLN A 230 4.73 -4.79 15.25
CA GLN A 230 4.30 -5.65 14.14
C GLN A 230 5.01 -5.26 12.84
N LEU A 231 5.06 -3.96 12.51
CA LEU A 231 5.78 -3.43 11.36
C LEU A 231 7.26 -3.86 11.39
N LYS A 232 7.95 -3.63 12.49
CA LYS A 232 9.37 -3.98 12.63
C LYS A 232 9.61 -5.48 12.50
N ASN A 233 8.78 -6.29 13.12
CA ASN A 233 8.89 -7.75 13.06
C ASN A 233 8.62 -8.31 11.66
N ALA A 234 7.92 -7.57 10.80
CA ALA A 234 7.62 -7.99 9.44
C ALA A 234 8.75 -7.68 8.44
N ILE A 235 9.73 -6.81 8.76
CA ILE A 235 10.75 -6.34 7.81
C ILE A 235 11.57 -7.52 7.26
N GLU A 236 12.29 -8.23 8.12
CA GLU A 236 13.17 -9.33 7.70
C GLU A 236 12.40 -10.49 7.05
N PRO A 237 11.25 -10.95 7.58
CA PRO A 237 10.42 -11.94 6.88
C PRO A 237 9.98 -11.50 5.49
N THR A 238 9.71 -10.19 5.29
CA THR A 238 9.32 -9.66 3.98
C THR A 238 10.49 -9.68 2.99
N ALA A 239 11.70 -9.31 3.43
CA ALA A 239 12.88 -9.43 2.58
C ALA A 239 13.08 -10.88 2.10
N ARG A 240 12.97 -11.86 3.02
CA ARG A 240 13.04 -13.30 2.65
C ARG A 240 11.93 -13.74 1.69
N ARG A 241 10.70 -13.21 1.80
CA ARG A 241 9.62 -13.49 0.84
C ARG A 241 9.94 -12.97 -0.56
N ILE A 242 10.52 -11.77 -0.63
CA ILE A 242 10.96 -11.20 -1.90
C ILE A 242 12.06 -12.07 -2.52
N GLU A 243 13.09 -12.44 -1.75
CA GLU A 243 14.16 -13.35 -2.20
C GLU A 243 13.56 -14.65 -2.72
N TYR A 244 12.77 -15.34 -1.90
CA TYR A 244 12.10 -16.60 -2.29
C TYR A 244 11.31 -16.45 -3.58
N PHE A 245 10.49 -15.41 -3.71
CA PHE A 245 9.65 -15.20 -4.89
C PHE A 245 10.48 -15.06 -6.17
N PHE A 246 11.56 -14.27 -6.12
CA PHE A 246 12.38 -14.00 -7.29
C PHE A 246 13.39 -15.11 -7.60
N GLU A 247 13.83 -15.88 -6.61
CA GLU A 247 14.66 -17.06 -6.82
C GLU A 247 13.87 -18.23 -7.43
N ASN A 248 12.58 -18.34 -7.08
CA ASN A 248 11.70 -19.39 -7.54
C ASN A 248 10.74 -18.96 -8.66
N LEU A 249 11.00 -17.81 -9.30
CA LEU A 249 10.09 -17.18 -10.27
C LEU A 249 9.66 -18.14 -11.39
N GLN A 250 10.59 -18.93 -11.93
CA GLN A 250 10.33 -19.91 -12.98
C GLN A 250 9.44 -21.05 -12.48
N THR A 251 9.73 -21.61 -11.32
CA THR A 251 8.94 -22.68 -10.71
C THR A 251 7.52 -22.21 -10.42
N ILE A 252 7.39 -21.03 -9.77
CA ILE A 252 6.09 -20.43 -9.46
C ILE A 252 5.25 -20.25 -10.73
N ALA A 253 5.84 -19.73 -11.80
CA ALA A 253 5.12 -19.47 -13.05
C ALA A 253 4.68 -20.75 -13.78
N THR A 254 5.47 -21.84 -13.69
CA THR A 254 5.23 -23.09 -14.43
C THR A 254 4.40 -24.09 -13.66
N THR A 255 4.61 -24.23 -12.36
CA THR A 255 3.92 -25.25 -11.54
C THR A 255 2.76 -24.68 -10.72
N GLY A 256 2.76 -23.37 -10.45
CA GLY A 256 1.83 -22.74 -9.51
C GLY A 256 2.17 -23.02 -8.04
N GLU A 257 3.32 -23.66 -7.77
CA GLU A 257 3.80 -23.89 -6.41
C GLU A 257 4.45 -22.61 -5.88
N ILE A 258 3.93 -22.07 -4.78
CA ILE A 258 4.40 -20.87 -4.11
C ILE A 258 4.33 -21.05 -2.59
N ASP A 259 5.15 -20.31 -1.85
CA ASP A 259 5.15 -20.37 -0.39
C ASP A 259 3.72 -20.19 0.17
N PRO A 260 3.28 -21.04 1.12
CA PRO A 260 1.96 -20.97 1.73
C PRO A 260 1.61 -19.62 2.39
N VAL A 261 2.58 -18.76 2.63
CA VAL A 261 2.32 -17.39 3.11
C VAL A 261 1.43 -16.60 2.14
N PHE A 262 1.51 -16.91 0.85
CA PHE A 262 0.69 -16.28 -0.19
C PHE A 262 -0.72 -16.87 -0.30
N ASP A 263 -1.03 -17.98 0.39
CA ASP A 263 -2.40 -18.51 0.50
C ASP A 263 -3.31 -17.63 1.37
N LYS A 264 -2.75 -16.65 2.05
CA LYS A 264 -3.48 -15.71 2.90
C LYS A 264 -4.09 -14.56 2.09
N ASP A 265 -5.14 -13.97 2.65
CA ASP A 265 -5.63 -12.66 2.26
C ASP A 265 -4.79 -11.53 2.90
N TYR A 266 -5.18 -10.28 2.66
CA TYR A 266 -4.49 -9.12 3.25
C TYR A 266 -4.83 -8.87 4.74
N LYS A 267 -5.71 -9.67 5.33
CA LYS A 267 -5.95 -9.69 6.78
C LYS A 267 -5.05 -10.69 7.51
N GLY A 268 -4.30 -11.49 6.76
CA GLY A 268 -3.49 -12.57 7.28
C GLY A 268 -4.27 -13.86 7.56
N GLU A 269 -5.52 -13.94 7.10
CA GLU A 269 -6.35 -15.12 7.22
C GLU A 269 -6.11 -16.06 6.03
N LYS A 270 -6.03 -17.36 6.33
CA LYS A 270 -5.93 -18.37 5.28
C LYS A 270 -7.32 -18.54 4.65
N ILE A 271 -7.40 -18.30 3.34
CA ILE A 271 -8.63 -18.55 2.58
C ILE A 271 -8.62 -20.02 2.13
N VAL A 272 -9.62 -20.76 2.57
CA VAL A 272 -9.81 -22.18 2.25
C VAL A 272 -10.51 -22.31 0.89
#